data_ab67a6fe9c57aba6d81ae7de52c6d011
#
_entry.id   ab67a6fe9c57aba6d81ae7de52c6d011
#
_cell.length_a   1.000
_cell.length_b   1.000
_cell.length_c   1.000
_cell.angle_alpha   90.00
_cell.angle_beta   90.00
_cell.angle_gamma   90.00
#
_symmetry.space_group_name_H-M   'P 1'
#
loop_
_entity.id
_entity.type
_entity.pdbx_description
1 polymer ?
#
loop_
_entity_poly.entity_id
_entity_poly.type
_entity_poly.pdbx_seq_one_letter_code
_entity_poly.pdbx_strand_id
1 'polypeptide(L)'
;KSSAASDVYKRQAYVIAKDIIHLLLTLQDLIKDDPEVAPYMKLVMVENYNVSAAEKLFPACDISEQISLASKEASGTGNMKFMLNGAVTLGTMDGANVEISELVGEDNIYIFGESSEKVIEHYEKADYCSRDIYENDKRIKECVDFIVSEKMLALGHKENLERLHHELVSKDWFMTLLDFNDYVEKKDQALADYADRKTWAKKMLVNIAKAGFFSSDRTIEQYNNCLLYTSDAADD
;
A
#
# COMPACT_ATOMS: atom_id res chain seq x y z
N LYS A 1 -1.44 8.43 0.78
CA LYS A 1 -0.38 7.97 -0.14
C LYS A 1 -0.12 9.00 -1.22
N SER A 2 1.13 9.18 -1.58
CA SER A 2 1.55 10.08 -2.63
C SER A 2 0.89 9.78 -4.00
N SER A 3 0.56 8.53 -4.29
CA SER A 3 -0.19 8.13 -5.48
C SER A 3 -1.64 8.60 -5.49
N ALA A 4 -2.27 8.80 -4.35
CA ALA A 4 -3.67 9.20 -4.27
C ALA A 4 -3.92 10.63 -4.78
N ALA A 5 -3.01 11.57 -4.51
CA ALA A 5 -3.16 12.95 -4.97
C ALA A 5 -3.03 13.09 -6.50
N SER A 6 -2.13 12.34 -7.13
CA SER A 6 -2.02 12.33 -8.60
C SER A 6 -3.18 11.60 -9.28
N ASP A 7 -3.80 10.65 -8.59
CA ASP A 7 -4.90 9.86 -9.10
C ASP A 7 -6.26 10.57 -9.03
N VAL A 8 -6.41 11.60 -8.20
CA VAL A 8 -7.68 12.37 -8.14
C VAL A 8 -8.07 12.90 -9.51
N TYR A 9 -7.13 13.45 -10.26
CA TYR A 9 -7.38 13.94 -11.60
C TYR A 9 -7.69 12.83 -12.60
N LYS A 10 -6.93 11.73 -12.55
CA LYS A 10 -7.10 10.58 -13.46
C LYS A 10 -8.37 9.79 -13.19
N ARG A 11 -8.87 9.80 -11.94
CA ARG A 11 -10.00 9.00 -11.47
C ARG A 11 -11.25 9.83 -11.18
N GLN A 12 -11.48 10.91 -11.90
CA GLN A 12 -12.65 11.79 -11.68
C GLN A 12 -13.99 11.04 -11.71
N ALA A 13 -14.11 9.99 -12.51
CA ALA A 13 -15.31 9.15 -12.58
C ALA A 13 -15.35 8.02 -11.52
N TYR A 14 -14.26 7.79 -10.76
CA TYR A 14 -14.19 6.71 -9.79
C TYR A 14 -14.66 7.19 -8.41
N VAL A 15 -15.93 7.01 -8.14
CA VAL A 15 -16.61 7.57 -6.97
C VAL A 15 -15.97 7.09 -5.66
N ILE A 16 -15.73 5.77 -5.51
CA ILE A 16 -15.15 5.20 -4.29
C ILE A 16 -13.74 5.72 -4.00
N ALA A 17 -12.92 5.98 -5.03
CA ALA A 17 -11.61 6.61 -4.82
C ALA A 17 -11.75 8.01 -4.21
N LYS A 18 -12.78 8.78 -4.61
CA LYS A 18 -13.07 10.07 -4.01
C LYS A 18 -13.55 9.95 -2.57
N ASP A 19 -14.34 8.93 -2.28
CA ASP A 19 -14.80 8.67 -0.91
C ASP A 19 -13.64 8.31 0.02
N ILE A 20 -12.67 7.51 -0.45
CA ILE A 20 -11.44 7.19 0.28
C ILE A 20 -10.61 8.45 0.53
N ILE A 21 -10.44 9.31 -0.49
CA ILE A 21 -9.74 10.59 -0.32
C ILE A 21 -10.47 11.47 0.69
N HIS A 22 -11.80 11.53 0.60
CA HIS A 22 -12.62 12.28 1.54
C HIS A 22 -12.49 11.75 2.97
N LEU A 23 -12.49 10.43 3.17
CA LEU A 23 -12.20 9.80 4.46
C LEU A 23 -10.85 10.26 5.01
N LEU A 24 -9.79 10.22 4.19
CA LEU A 24 -8.44 10.62 4.62
C LEU A 24 -8.37 12.11 5.01
N LEU A 25 -9.03 12.99 4.26
CA LEU A 25 -9.11 14.42 4.59
C LEU A 25 -9.90 14.66 5.89
N THR A 26 -11.02 13.97 6.08
CA THR A 26 -11.80 14.04 7.32
C THR A 26 -11.00 13.55 8.53
N LEU A 27 -10.27 12.44 8.37
CA LEU A 27 -9.37 11.93 9.41
C LEU A 27 -8.21 12.89 9.69
N GLN A 28 -7.65 13.55 8.68
CA GLN A 28 -6.61 14.57 8.84
C GLN A 28 -7.11 15.70 9.76
N ASP A 29 -8.31 16.19 9.52
CA ASP A 29 -8.89 17.27 10.32
C ASP A 29 -9.24 16.78 11.73
N LEU A 30 -9.81 15.59 11.86
CA LEU A 30 -10.13 15.02 13.17
C LEU A 30 -8.87 14.82 14.04
N ILE A 31 -7.80 14.25 13.48
CA ILE A 31 -6.54 13.99 14.20
C ILE A 31 -5.89 15.33 14.61
N LYS A 32 -5.90 16.32 13.72
CA LYS A 32 -5.29 17.63 13.99
C LYS A 32 -5.88 18.31 15.23
N ASP A 33 -7.17 18.16 15.44
CA ASP A 33 -7.91 18.83 16.49
C ASP A 33 -8.07 17.98 17.77
N ASP A 34 -7.63 16.71 17.75
CA ASP A 34 -7.69 15.81 18.89
C ASP A 34 -6.42 15.93 19.76
N PRO A 35 -6.51 16.50 20.99
CA PRO A 35 -5.34 16.75 21.84
C PRO A 35 -4.68 15.46 22.37
N GLU A 36 -5.38 14.33 22.34
CA GLU A 36 -4.82 13.04 22.78
C GLU A 36 -4.05 12.35 21.65
N VAL A 37 -4.41 12.58 20.39
CA VAL A 37 -3.85 11.92 19.22
C VAL A 37 -2.83 12.79 18.48
N ALA A 38 -3.09 14.10 18.33
CA ALA A 38 -2.25 15.03 17.56
C ALA A 38 -0.75 15.06 17.96
N PRO A 39 -0.36 14.84 19.24
CA PRO A 39 1.06 14.79 19.62
C PRO A 39 1.81 13.58 19.05
N TYR A 40 1.12 12.51 18.71
CA TYR A 40 1.70 11.22 18.32
C TYR A 40 1.45 10.86 16.87
N MET A 41 0.42 11.42 16.24
CA MET A 41 0.01 11.08 14.88
C MET A 41 -0.31 12.31 14.05
N LYS A 42 0.16 12.31 12.82
CA LYS A 42 -0.19 13.33 11.83
C LYS A 42 -0.48 12.67 10.49
N LEU A 43 -1.68 12.88 9.99
CA LEU A 43 -2.07 12.48 8.63
C LEU A 43 -1.96 13.70 7.72
N VAL A 44 -1.31 13.55 6.56
CA VAL A 44 -1.13 14.63 5.59
C VAL A 44 -1.43 14.12 4.19
N MET A 45 -2.44 14.70 3.55
CA MET A 45 -2.65 14.59 2.11
C MET A 45 -1.78 15.63 1.40
N VAL A 46 -0.86 15.15 0.58
CA VAL A 46 0.07 16.05 -0.15
C VAL A 46 -0.66 16.65 -1.35
N GLU A 47 -0.86 17.98 -1.29
CA GLU A 47 -1.46 18.72 -2.39
C GLU A 47 -0.51 18.78 -3.59
N ASN A 48 -1.08 18.77 -4.80
CA ASN A 48 -0.34 18.91 -6.06
C ASN A 48 0.88 17.98 -6.15
N TYR A 49 0.72 16.73 -5.70
CA TYR A 49 1.79 15.74 -5.80
C TYR A 49 2.32 15.65 -7.23
N ASN A 50 3.62 15.83 -7.37
CA ASN A 50 4.35 15.84 -8.64
C ASN A 50 5.77 15.30 -8.44
N VAL A 51 6.57 15.25 -9.51
CA VAL A 51 7.94 14.71 -9.46
C VAL A 51 8.80 15.45 -8.44
N SER A 52 8.74 16.77 -8.37
CA SER A 52 9.55 17.56 -7.42
C SER A 52 9.15 17.32 -5.95
N ALA A 53 7.87 17.08 -5.68
CA ALA A 53 7.41 16.65 -4.36
C ALA A 53 7.88 15.22 -4.05
N ALA A 54 7.80 14.32 -5.03
CA ALA A 54 8.24 12.94 -4.90
C ALA A 54 9.74 12.82 -4.57
N GLU A 55 10.58 13.60 -5.22
CA GLU A 55 12.03 13.65 -4.97
C GLU A 55 12.40 13.99 -3.51
N LYS A 56 11.51 14.70 -2.81
CA LYS A 56 11.68 15.03 -1.38
C LYS A 56 11.05 13.97 -0.47
N LEU A 57 9.92 13.40 -0.89
CA LEU A 57 9.15 12.47 -0.07
C LEU A 57 9.76 11.06 -0.03
N PHE A 58 10.29 10.56 -1.15
CA PHE A 58 10.90 9.24 -1.17
C PHE A 58 12.05 9.09 -0.17
N PRO A 59 13.04 10.01 -0.11
CA PRO A 59 14.12 9.90 0.86
C PRO A 59 13.70 10.14 2.31
N ALA A 60 12.54 10.76 2.53
CA ALA A 60 12.02 11.06 3.87
C ALA A 60 11.16 9.92 4.45
N CYS A 61 10.96 8.83 3.71
CA CYS A 61 10.08 7.74 4.09
C CYS A 61 10.86 6.61 4.75
N ASP A 62 10.44 6.19 5.94
CA ASP A 62 11.01 5.02 6.63
C ASP A 62 10.27 3.73 6.29
N ILE A 63 8.93 3.79 6.15
CA ILE A 63 8.08 2.64 5.82
C ILE A 63 7.26 2.97 4.58
N SER A 64 7.39 2.16 3.54
CA SER A 64 6.63 2.28 2.30
C SER A 64 5.47 1.30 2.29
N GLU A 65 4.23 1.80 2.40
CA GLU A 65 3.04 0.95 2.31
C GLU A 65 2.65 0.71 0.86
N GLN A 66 2.70 -0.56 0.42
CA GLN A 66 2.41 -1.04 -0.93
C GLN A 66 1.33 -2.14 -0.84
N ILE A 67 0.08 -1.71 -0.69
CA ILE A 67 -1.05 -2.51 -0.22
C ILE A 67 -2.10 -2.78 -1.31
N SER A 68 -1.70 -2.94 -2.56
CA SER A 68 -2.61 -3.46 -3.59
C SER A 68 -3.06 -4.88 -3.23
N LEU A 69 -4.29 -5.23 -3.59
CA LEU A 69 -4.71 -6.63 -3.46
C LEU A 69 -3.84 -7.50 -4.38
N ALA A 70 -3.35 -8.61 -3.89
CA ALA A 70 -2.56 -9.56 -4.68
C ALA A 70 -3.26 -9.89 -6.02
N SER A 71 -2.50 -9.94 -7.09
CA SER A 71 -2.97 -10.06 -8.49
C SER A 71 -3.52 -8.79 -9.18
N LYS A 72 -3.52 -7.63 -8.54
CA LYS A 72 -4.12 -6.40 -9.11
C LYS A 72 -3.11 -5.38 -9.61
N GLU A 73 -1.89 -5.38 -9.11
CA GLU A 73 -0.83 -4.49 -9.58
C GLU A 73 0.17 -5.26 -10.44
N ALA A 74 0.39 -4.83 -11.67
CA ALA A 74 1.30 -5.52 -12.57
C ALA A 74 2.77 -5.42 -12.13
N SER A 75 3.19 -4.26 -11.63
CA SER A 75 4.55 -4.00 -11.13
C SER A 75 4.56 -2.89 -10.09
N GLY A 76 4.10 -1.68 -10.45
CA GLY A 76 4.33 -0.48 -9.70
C GLY A 76 5.72 0.11 -9.97
N THR A 77 5.93 1.34 -9.56
CA THR A 77 7.22 2.03 -9.66
C THR A 77 7.61 2.71 -8.35
N GLY A 78 6.63 3.03 -7.50
CA GLY A 78 6.83 3.68 -6.21
C GLY A 78 7.65 2.81 -5.26
N ASN A 79 7.31 1.54 -5.17
CA ASN A 79 7.97 0.53 -4.33
C ASN A 79 9.48 0.46 -4.60
N MET A 80 9.91 0.39 -5.85
CA MET A 80 11.32 0.37 -6.24
C MET A 80 12.05 1.67 -5.84
N LYS A 81 11.39 2.82 -6.00
CA LYS A 81 11.96 4.14 -5.63
C LYS A 81 12.09 4.29 -4.12
N PHE A 82 11.11 3.84 -3.37
CA PHE A 82 11.17 3.81 -1.91
C PHE A 82 12.29 2.88 -1.43
N MET A 83 12.39 1.67 -1.99
CA MET A 83 13.47 0.71 -1.70
C MET A 83 14.85 1.32 -1.94
N LEU A 84 15.06 1.98 -3.10
CA LEU A 84 16.31 2.65 -3.44
C LEU A 84 16.70 3.74 -2.43
N ASN A 85 15.71 4.39 -1.82
CA ASN A 85 15.90 5.41 -0.80
C ASN A 85 15.89 4.85 0.64
N GLY A 86 15.86 3.53 0.79
CA GLY A 86 16.01 2.87 2.08
C GLY A 86 14.71 2.66 2.86
N ALA A 87 13.56 3.04 2.32
CA ALA A 87 12.30 2.72 2.97
C ALA A 87 12.05 1.20 2.93
N VAL A 88 11.66 0.64 4.08
CA VAL A 88 11.29 -0.76 4.18
C VAL A 88 9.83 -0.94 3.76
N THR A 89 9.56 -1.90 2.89
CA THR A 89 8.21 -2.14 2.39
C THR A 89 7.37 -2.88 3.42
N LEU A 90 6.15 -2.35 3.66
CA LEU A 90 5.02 -3.06 4.26
C LEU A 90 4.00 -3.26 3.14
N GLY A 91 3.77 -4.48 2.70
CA GLY A 91 2.97 -4.70 1.51
C GLY A 91 2.47 -6.12 1.35
N THR A 92 1.70 -6.31 0.29
CA THR A 92 1.19 -7.60 -0.17
C THR A 92 2.15 -8.21 -1.18
N MET A 93 2.02 -9.53 -1.44
CA MET A 93 2.76 -10.22 -2.51
C MET A 93 2.13 -9.90 -3.86
N ASP A 94 2.32 -8.65 -4.32
CA ASP A 94 1.76 -8.13 -5.57
C ASP A 94 2.74 -7.18 -6.26
N GLY A 95 2.72 -7.13 -7.58
CA GLY A 95 3.61 -6.30 -8.37
C GLY A 95 5.09 -6.54 -8.02
N ALA A 96 5.90 -5.51 -8.06
CA ALA A 96 7.33 -5.61 -7.76
C ALA A 96 7.66 -5.91 -6.28
N ASN A 97 6.66 -5.98 -5.38
CA ASN A 97 6.91 -6.45 -4.02
C ASN A 97 7.37 -7.92 -4.01
N VAL A 98 6.96 -8.72 -5.01
CA VAL A 98 7.40 -10.11 -5.18
C VAL A 98 8.93 -10.14 -5.36
N GLU A 99 9.45 -9.41 -6.35
CA GLU A 99 10.89 -9.36 -6.61
C GLU A 99 11.65 -8.70 -5.45
N ILE A 100 11.08 -7.67 -4.83
CA ILE A 100 11.70 -7.03 -3.65
C ILE A 100 11.84 -8.06 -2.52
N SER A 101 10.79 -8.83 -2.23
CA SER A 101 10.81 -9.86 -1.19
C SER A 101 11.88 -10.93 -1.46
N GLU A 102 11.99 -11.42 -2.70
CA GLU A 102 13.01 -12.36 -3.10
C GLU A 102 14.44 -11.80 -2.95
N LEU A 103 14.62 -10.53 -3.28
CA LEU A 103 15.93 -9.87 -3.24
C LEU A 103 16.43 -9.61 -1.83
N VAL A 104 15.55 -9.14 -0.94
CA VAL A 104 15.95 -8.67 0.40
C VAL A 104 15.78 -9.75 1.45
N GLY A 105 14.95 -10.75 1.21
CA GLY A 105 14.59 -11.80 2.17
C GLY A 105 13.57 -11.31 3.22
N GLU A 106 12.87 -12.27 3.84
CA GLU A 106 11.76 -12.03 4.76
C GLU A 106 12.10 -11.14 5.96
N ASP A 107 13.35 -11.14 6.40
CA ASP A 107 13.81 -10.31 7.52
C ASP A 107 13.85 -8.81 7.20
N ASN A 108 13.79 -8.41 5.93
CA ASN A 108 14.01 -7.04 5.47
C ASN A 108 12.80 -6.43 4.75
N ILE A 109 11.65 -7.07 4.86
CA ILE A 109 10.37 -6.64 4.30
C ILE A 109 9.25 -7.15 5.21
N TYR A 110 8.09 -6.50 5.19
CA TYR A 110 6.90 -6.94 5.94
C TYR A 110 5.80 -7.27 4.95
N ILE A 111 5.54 -8.56 4.77
CA ILE A 111 4.50 -9.06 3.86
C ILE A 111 3.29 -9.50 4.67
N PHE A 112 2.11 -9.14 4.17
CA PHE A 112 0.82 -9.51 4.72
C PHE A 112 -0.18 -9.86 3.62
N GLY A 113 -1.29 -10.44 4.03
CA GLY A 113 -2.43 -10.73 3.18
C GLY A 113 -2.30 -12.05 2.40
N GLU A 114 -3.37 -12.38 1.69
CA GLU A 114 -3.49 -13.62 0.94
C GLU A 114 -2.62 -13.63 -0.31
N SER A 115 -2.24 -14.84 -0.74
CA SER A 115 -1.50 -15.02 -1.99
C SER A 115 -2.36 -14.74 -3.22
N SER A 116 -1.71 -14.45 -4.36
CA SER A 116 -2.40 -14.21 -5.63
C SER A 116 -3.29 -15.38 -6.04
N GLU A 117 -2.84 -16.62 -5.80
CA GLU A 117 -3.59 -17.83 -6.11
C GLU A 117 -4.90 -17.89 -5.30
N LYS A 118 -4.84 -17.62 -4.01
CA LYS A 118 -6.03 -17.62 -3.15
C LYS A 118 -6.99 -16.49 -3.47
N VAL A 119 -6.47 -15.29 -3.77
CA VAL A 119 -7.30 -14.17 -4.21
C VAL A 119 -8.04 -14.50 -5.50
N ILE A 120 -7.36 -15.11 -6.48
CA ILE A 120 -7.97 -15.56 -7.73
C ILE A 120 -9.03 -16.62 -7.44
N GLU A 121 -8.73 -17.59 -6.57
CA GLU A 121 -9.65 -18.65 -6.16
C GLU A 121 -10.95 -18.07 -5.54
N HIS A 122 -10.83 -17.06 -4.66
CA HIS A 122 -11.99 -16.36 -4.09
C HIS A 122 -12.85 -15.67 -5.16
N TYR A 123 -12.24 -15.05 -6.17
CA TYR A 123 -13.00 -14.46 -7.28
C TYR A 123 -13.70 -15.52 -8.14
N GLU A 124 -13.02 -16.64 -8.42
CA GLU A 124 -13.59 -17.72 -9.22
C GLU A 124 -14.74 -18.45 -8.51
N LYS A 125 -14.59 -18.68 -7.22
CA LYS A 125 -15.61 -19.35 -6.39
C LYS A 125 -16.71 -18.42 -5.93
N ALA A 126 -16.47 -17.11 -5.97
CA ALA A 126 -17.35 -16.09 -5.40
C ALA A 126 -17.74 -16.40 -3.94
N ASP A 127 -16.78 -16.89 -3.14
CA ASP A 127 -17.00 -17.34 -1.76
C ASP A 127 -16.59 -16.31 -0.70
N TYR A 128 -16.02 -15.18 -1.12
CA TYR A 128 -15.71 -14.07 -0.22
C TYR A 128 -16.97 -13.29 0.16
N CYS A 129 -17.20 -13.13 1.46
CA CYS A 129 -18.31 -12.35 2.00
C CYS A 129 -17.79 -11.34 3.05
N SER A 130 -17.65 -10.07 2.67
CA SER A 130 -17.17 -9.02 3.56
C SER A 130 -18.05 -8.83 4.80
N ARG A 131 -19.37 -9.02 4.64
CA ARG A 131 -20.34 -8.90 5.73
C ARG A 131 -20.08 -9.90 6.84
N ASP A 132 -19.73 -11.14 6.49
CA ASP A 132 -19.45 -12.18 7.48
C ASP A 132 -18.23 -11.81 8.35
N ILE A 133 -17.20 -11.26 7.72
CA ILE A 133 -16.00 -10.77 8.45
C ILE A 133 -16.37 -9.59 9.34
N TYR A 134 -17.09 -8.60 8.79
CA TYR A 134 -17.55 -7.43 9.53
C TYR A 134 -18.42 -7.80 10.74
N GLU A 135 -19.32 -8.77 10.62
CA GLU A 135 -20.22 -9.17 11.72
C GLU A 135 -19.52 -10.01 12.79
N ASN A 136 -18.53 -10.82 12.40
CA ASN A 136 -17.87 -11.76 13.30
C ASN A 136 -16.57 -11.25 13.92
N ASP A 137 -15.97 -10.18 13.38
CA ASP A 137 -14.77 -9.57 13.96
C ASP A 137 -15.10 -8.19 14.57
N LYS A 138 -15.08 -8.15 15.90
CA LYS A 138 -15.41 -6.92 16.65
C LYS A 138 -14.47 -5.76 16.32
N ARG A 139 -13.18 -6.03 16.14
CA ARG A 139 -12.17 -4.99 15.85
C ARG A 139 -12.41 -4.38 14.45
N ILE A 140 -12.64 -5.24 13.46
CA ILE A 140 -12.96 -4.80 12.10
C ILE A 140 -14.26 -3.99 12.11
N LYS A 141 -15.29 -4.49 12.81
CA LYS A 141 -16.55 -3.79 12.95
C LYS A 141 -16.38 -2.40 13.55
N GLU A 142 -15.66 -2.28 14.65
CA GLU A 142 -15.40 -0.99 15.30
C GLU A 142 -14.65 -0.02 14.38
N CYS A 143 -13.65 -0.50 13.62
CA CYS A 143 -12.93 0.33 12.65
C CYS A 143 -13.80 0.77 11.47
N VAL A 144 -14.64 -0.11 10.93
CA VAL A 144 -15.53 0.21 9.81
C VAL A 144 -16.64 1.15 10.27
N ASP A 145 -17.27 0.89 11.43
CA ASP A 145 -18.32 1.73 11.98
C ASP A 145 -17.80 3.13 12.37
N PHE A 146 -16.50 3.26 12.69
CA PHE A 146 -15.90 4.56 12.97
C PHE A 146 -16.02 5.52 11.78
N ILE A 147 -16.01 5.02 10.53
CA ILE A 147 -16.18 5.83 9.31
C ILE A 147 -17.48 6.66 9.36
N VAL A 148 -18.54 6.10 9.95
CA VAL A 148 -19.86 6.73 10.08
C VAL A 148 -20.19 7.15 11.52
N SER A 149 -19.17 7.27 12.37
CA SER A 149 -19.36 7.77 13.75
C SER A 149 -19.81 9.23 13.77
N GLU A 150 -20.42 9.65 14.86
CA GLU A 150 -20.83 11.06 15.05
C GLU A 150 -19.68 12.05 14.84
N LYS A 151 -18.47 11.71 15.32
CA LYS A 151 -17.28 12.53 15.12
C LYS A 151 -16.93 12.71 13.65
N MET A 152 -16.96 11.62 12.88
CA MET A 152 -16.65 11.65 11.45
C MET A 152 -17.73 12.36 10.63
N LEU A 153 -19.01 12.10 10.94
CA LEU A 153 -20.13 12.73 10.24
C LEU A 153 -20.29 14.21 10.56
N ALA A 154 -19.76 14.69 11.70
CA ALA A 154 -19.75 16.11 12.04
C ALA A 154 -18.73 16.91 11.20
N LEU A 155 -17.66 16.29 10.72
CA LEU A 155 -16.59 16.93 9.94
C LEU A 155 -16.69 16.65 8.45
N GLY A 156 -17.09 15.44 8.07
CA GLY A 156 -17.12 14.98 6.69
C GLY A 156 -18.49 15.02 6.03
N HIS A 157 -18.51 14.86 4.71
CA HIS A 157 -19.76 14.72 3.98
C HIS A 157 -20.36 13.32 4.20
N LYS A 158 -21.54 13.32 4.81
CA LYS A 158 -22.27 12.12 5.20
C LYS A 158 -22.41 11.10 4.04
N GLU A 159 -22.84 11.56 2.88
CA GLU A 159 -23.07 10.67 1.72
C GLU A 159 -21.81 9.92 1.26
N ASN A 160 -20.64 10.57 1.33
CA ASN A 160 -19.37 9.94 0.95
C ASN A 160 -18.96 8.88 1.98
N LEU A 161 -19.07 9.19 3.26
CA LEU A 161 -18.69 8.29 4.34
C LEU A 161 -19.65 7.08 4.43
N GLU A 162 -20.97 7.31 4.33
CA GLU A 162 -21.97 6.24 4.32
C GLU A 162 -21.80 5.32 3.09
N ARG A 163 -21.51 5.87 1.91
CA ARG A 163 -21.27 5.07 0.72
C ARG A 163 -20.02 4.21 0.87
N LEU A 164 -18.93 4.75 1.39
CA LEU A 164 -17.70 3.98 1.62
C LEU A 164 -17.93 2.87 2.66
N HIS A 165 -18.60 3.18 3.77
CA HIS A 165 -18.99 2.19 4.77
C HIS A 165 -19.81 1.06 4.13
N HIS A 166 -20.84 1.43 3.34
CA HIS A 166 -21.68 0.45 2.65
C HIS A 166 -20.89 -0.42 1.68
N GLU A 167 -19.96 0.15 0.90
CA GLU A 167 -19.10 -0.63 -0.01
C GLU A 167 -18.21 -1.62 0.73
N LEU A 168 -17.60 -1.22 1.85
CA LEU A 168 -16.80 -2.13 2.67
C LEU A 168 -17.62 -3.28 3.26
N VAL A 169 -18.81 -2.99 3.79
CA VAL A 169 -19.67 -4.02 4.41
C VAL A 169 -20.34 -4.92 3.39
N SER A 170 -20.66 -4.42 2.19
CA SER A 170 -21.51 -5.18 1.24
C SER A 170 -20.76 -5.82 0.09
N LYS A 171 -19.58 -5.31 -0.27
CA LYS A 171 -18.86 -5.76 -1.47
C LYS A 171 -17.38 -6.00 -1.23
N ASP A 172 -16.71 -4.99 -0.67
CA ASP A 172 -15.26 -5.00 -0.44
C ASP A 172 -14.46 -5.66 -1.58
N TRP A 173 -14.56 -5.09 -2.78
CA TRP A 173 -13.96 -5.63 -4.01
C TRP A 173 -12.46 -5.96 -3.90
N PHE A 174 -11.77 -5.32 -2.98
CA PHE A 174 -10.34 -5.50 -2.76
C PHE A 174 -10.04 -6.38 -1.54
N MET A 175 -11.06 -7.10 -1.02
CA MET A 175 -10.91 -8.01 0.13
C MET A 175 -10.14 -7.38 1.30
N THR A 176 -10.35 -6.07 1.51
CA THR A 176 -9.62 -5.26 2.49
C THR A 176 -9.84 -5.77 3.91
N LEU A 177 -11.06 -6.24 4.21
CA LEU A 177 -11.40 -6.77 5.52
C LEU A 177 -10.76 -8.14 5.77
N LEU A 178 -10.52 -8.93 4.72
CA LEU A 178 -9.83 -10.22 4.82
C LEU A 178 -8.39 -10.04 5.33
N ASP A 179 -7.67 -9.09 4.76
CA ASP A 179 -6.26 -8.86 5.06
C ASP A 179 -6.02 -7.95 6.28
N PHE A 180 -7.10 -7.39 6.86
CA PHE A 180 -6.99 -6.34 7.88
C PHE A 180 -6.17 -6.75 9.11
N ASN A 181 -6.46 -7.90 9.68
CA ASN A 181 -5.79 -8.34 10.91
C ASN A 181 -4.31 -8.66 10.67
N ASP A 182 -3.98 -9.29 9.54
CA ASP A 182 -2.61 -9.58 9.15
C ASP A 182 -1.82 -8.29 8.87
N TYR A 183 -2.45 -7.32 8.16
CA TYR A 183 -1.87 -5.99 7.98
C TYR A 183 -1.52 -5.33 9.32
N VAL A 184 -2.44 -5.35 10.28
CA VAL A 184 -2.20 -4.71 11.59
C VAL A 184 -1.08 -5.41 12.34
N GLU A 185 -1.03 -6.74 12.33
CA GLU A 185 0.05 -7.51 12.96
C GLU A 185 1.41 -7.14 12.36
N LYS A 186 1.52 -7.14 11.03
CA LYS A 186 2.77 -6.79 10.34
C LYS A 186 3.17 -5.34 10.53
N LYS A 187 2.20 -4.42 10.57
CA LYS A 187 2.46 -3.02 10.89
C LYS A 187 2.99 -2.84 12.32
N ASP A 188 2.38 -3.51 13.28
CA ASP A 188 2.82 -3.46 14.68
C ASP A 188 4.23 -4.04 14.83
N GLN A 189 4.56 -5.12 14.13
CA GLN A 189 5.91 -5.67 14.05
C GLN A 189 6.89 -4.65 13.44
N ALA A 190 6.53 -4.00 12.33
CA ALA A 190 7.38 -3.00 11.69
C ALA A 190 7.65 -1.81 12.62
N LEU A 191 6.64 -1.34 13.37
CA LEU A 191 6.79 -0.26 14.34
C LEU A 191 7.65 -0.67 15.54
N ALA A 192 7.53 -1.91 16.02
CA ALA A 192 8.36 -2.44 17.08
C ALA A 192 9.84 -2.54 16.64
N ASP A 193 10.09 -3.07 15.44
CA ASP A 193 11.44 -3.15 14.87
C ASP A 193 12.03 -1.76 14.60
N TYR A 194 11.20 -0.78 14.23
CA TYR A 194 11.62 0.61 14.03
C TYR A 194 12.19 1.24 15.31
N ALA A 195 11.73 0.83 16.47
CA ALA A 195 12.25 1.30 17.75
C ALA A 195 13.71 0.88 17.98
N ASP A 196 14.15 -0.27 17.47
CA ASP A 196 15.58 -0.64 17.41
C ASP A 196 16.24 -0.02 16.19
N ARG A 197 16.72 1.22 16.33
CA ARG A 197 17.33 2.01 15.25
C ARG A 197 18.50 1.33 14.55
N LYS A 198 19.23 0.45 15.25
CA LYS A 198 20.37 -0.28 14.67
C LYS A 198 19.89 -1.41 13.78
N THR A 199 18.92 -2.17 14.21
CA THR A 199 18.29 -3.21 13.41
C THR A 199 17.56 -2.62 12.21
N TRP A 200 16.83 -1.51 12.43
CA TRP A 200 16.17 -0.79 11.33
C TRP A 200 17.16 -0.31 10.25
N ALA A 201 18.25 0.32 10.66
CA ALA A 201 19.29 0.78 9.74
C ALA A 201 19.89 -0.36 8.90
N LYS A 202 20.03 -1.56 9.47
CA LYS A 202 20.48 -2.74 8.72
C LYS A 202 19.47 -3.14 7.64
N LYS A 203 18.16 -3.17 7.97
CA LYS A 203 17.10 -3.45 7.01
C LYS A 203 17.12 -2.43 5.86
N MET A 204 17.25 -1.14 6.17
CA MET A 204 17.38 -0.07 5.18
C MET A 204 18.58 -0.30 4.25
N LEU A 205 19.75 -0.60 4.79
CA LEU A 205 20.97 -0.85 4.02
C LEU A 205 20.85 -2.07 3.11
N VAL A 206 20.19 -3.15 3.55
CA VAL A 206 19.92 -4.32 2.69
C VAL A 206 19.02 -3.92 1.53
N ASN A 207 17.96 -3.17 1.78
CA ASN A 207 17.05 -2.68 0.73
C ASN A 207 17.82 -1.83 -0.30
N ILE A 208 18.58 -0.83 0.13
CA ILE A 208 19.38 0.02 -0.76
C ILE A 208 20.38 -0.82 -1.59
N ALA A 209 21.11 -1.72 -0.95
CA ALA A 209 22.12 -2.54 -1.61
C ALA A 209 21.55 -3.46 -2.69
N LYS A 210 20.30 -3.89 -2.53
CA LYS A 210 19.59 -4.77 -3.48
C LYS A 210 18.84 -4.02 -4.56
N ALA A 211 18.56 -2.72 -4.37
CA ALA A 211 17.75 -1.91 -5.27
C ALA A 211 18.37 -1.73 -6.68
N GLY A 212 19.68 -1.95 -6.84
CA GLY A 212 20.35 -1.95 -8.14
C GLY A 212 19.76 -2.97 -9.13
N PHE A 213 19.05 -3.99 -8.65
CA PHE A 213 18.32 -4.93 -9.51
C PHE A 213 17.30 -4.21 -10.42
N PHE A 214 16.72 -3.11 -9.97
CA PHE A 214 15.73 -2.32 -10.72
C PHE A 214 16.34 -1.21 -11.56
N SER A 215 17.67 -1.23 -11.79
CA SER A 215 18.32 -0.22 -12.64
C SER A 215 17.94 -0.43 -14.12
N SER A 216 17.84 0.67 -14.85
CA SER A 216 17.63 0.65 -16.30
C SER A 216 18.83 0.00 -17.03
N ASP A 217 20.04 0.21 -16.53
CA ASP A 217 21.26 -0.35 -17.14
C ASP A 217 21.20 -1.88 -17.19
N ARG A 218 20.84 -2.54 -16.07
CA ARG A 218 20.62 -3.98 -16.03
C ARG A 218 19.54 -4.43 -17.01
N THR A 219 18.44 -3.69 -17.09
CA THR A 219 17.34 -4.03 -18.00
C THR A 219 17.79 -3.97 -19.45
N ILE A 220 18.51 -2.91 -19.83
CA ILE A 220 19.05 -2.75 -21.18
C ILE A 220 20.08 -3.84 -21.49
N GLU A 221 20.96 -4.17 -20.54
CA GLU A 221 21.92 -5.26 -20.71
C GLU A 221 21.22 -6.61 -20.98
N GLN A 222 20.16 -6.91 -20.23
CA GLN A 222 19.39 -8.15 -20.45
C GLN A 222 18.69 -8.17 -21.81
N TYR A 223 18.10 -7.06 -22.24
CA TYR A 223 17.53 -6.95 -23.58
C TYR A 223 18.58 -7.12 -24.66
N ASN A 224 19.75 -6.47 -24.51
CA ASN A 224 20.84 -6.55 -25.47
C ASN A 224 21.34 -8.00 -25.63
N ASN A 225 21.55 -8.69 -24.51
CA ASN A 225 21.99 -10.08 -24.52
C ASN A 225 20.95 -11.01 -25.18
N CYS A 226 19.66 -10.76 -24.94
CA CYS A 226 18.59 -11.54 -25.57
C CYS A 226 18.51 -11.30 -27.08
N LEU A 227 18.61 -10.05 -27.52
CA LEU A 227 18.52 -9.69 -28.93
C LEU A 227 19.74 -10.15 -29.74
N LEU A 228 20.94 -10.06 -29.19
CA LEU A 228 22.16 -10.57 -29.86
C LEU A 228 22.11 -12.09 -30.02
N TYR A 229 21.64 -12.80 -28.99
CA TYR A 229 21.51 -14.26 -29.09
C TYR A 229 20.52 -14.69 -30.17
N THR A 230 19.41 -13.95 -30.34
CA THR A 230 18.44 -14.26 -31.41
C THR A 230 18.90 -13.90 -32.80
N SER A 231 19.78 -12.86 -32.96
CA SER A 231 20.34 -12.50 -34.26
C SER A 231 21.38 -13.53 -34.74
N ASP A 232 22.24 -13.99 -33.84
CA ASP A 232 23.25 -15.02 -34.17
C ASP A 232 22.60 -16.38 -34.53
N ALA A 233 21.46 -16.72 -33.93
CA ALA A 233 20.71 -17.92 -34.23
C ALA A 233 19.90 -17.84 -35.55
N ALA A 234 19.74 -16.67 -36.13
CA ALA A 234 19.02 -16.47 -37.40
C ALA A 234 19.98 -16.51 -38.63
N ASP A 235 21.31 -16.43 -38.39
CA ASP A 235 22.35 -16.49 -39.43
C ASP A 235 22.96 -17.90 -39.63
N ASP A 236 22.54 -18.88 -38.82
CA ASP A 236 22.82 -20.31 -39.00
C ASP A 236 21.62 -21.07 -39.65
#